data_ae28cc759ea03bfbe3d54fe667a6443a
#
_entry.id   ae28cc759ea03bfbe3d54fe667a6443a
#
_cell.length_a   1.000
_cell.length_b   1.000
_cell.length_c   1.000
_cell.angle_alpha   90.00
_cell.angle_beta   90.00
_cell.angle_gamma   90.00
#
_symmetry.space_group_name_H-M   'P 1'
#
loop_
_entity.id
_entity.type
_entity.pdbx_description
1 polymer ?
#
loop_
_entity_poly.entity_id
_entity_poly.type
_entity_poly.pdbx_seq_one_letter_code
_entity_poly.pdbx_strand_id
1 'polypeptide(L)'
;MGREFIPLFEDWAATYDQTVQGFDIQYKEAFRGYDDILDAIVSRSGTHVLEFGPGTGNLTVKLLEAGKAVFGIEPSPAMRKLGSDKLSGRAEFVDGDFLTFPEPPFHADTIVSSYAFHHLTDDEKRTAIKQYGKYLHLHDKIVFADTVFENAEAYQQAIDKARSQGFYQLANDLETEHYSTLDALKEMFTAEGFAVQFTQQNDFVWIMEAIKR
;
A
#
# COMPACT_ATOMS: atom_id res chain seq x y z
N MET A 1 -8.11 11.94 -4.98
CA MET A 1 -8.59 10.69 -4.37
C MET A 1 -7.82 9.45 -4.81
N GLY A 2 -6.56 9.59 -5.16
CA GLY A 2 -5.74 8.49 -5.70
C GLY A 2 -6.11 8.04 -7.13
N ARG A 3 -7.29 8.41 -7.62
CA ARG A 3 -7.76 8.06 -8.97
C ARG A 3 -7.09 8.88 -10.09
N GLU A 4 -6.45 9.98 -9.76
CA GLU A 4 -5.63 10.78 -10.69
C GLU A 4 -4.42 10.00 -11.22
N PHE A 5 -3.98 8.97 -10.50
CA PHE A 5 -2.88 8.07 -10.91
C PHE A 5 -3.33 6.89 -11.79
N ILE A 6 -4.65 6.69 -12.03
CA ILE A 6 -5.15 5.58 -12.86
C ILE A 6 -4.48 5.54 -14.25
N PRO A 7 -4.32 6.67 -15.00
CA PRO A 7 -3.64 6.61 -16.29
C PRO A 7 -2.20 6.09 -16.21
N LEU A 8 -1.46 6.43 -15.14
CA LEU A 8 -0.12 5.91 -14.88
C LEU A 8 -0.14 4.38 -14.72
N PHE A 9 -1.12 3.86 -13.98
CA PHE A 9 -1.26 2.42 -13.76
C PHE A 9 -1.73 1.66 -14.99
N GLU A 10 -2.50 2.28 -15.88
CA GLU A 10 -2.86 1.67 -17.17
C GLU A 10 -1.64 1.44 -18.05
N ASP A 11 -0.73 2.42 -18.10
CA ASP A 11 0.53 2.31 -18.85
C ASP A 11 1.51 1.34 -18.18
N TRP A 12 1.53 1.29 -16.86
CA TRP A 12 2.48 0.50 -16.08
C TRP A 12 2.06 -0.97 -15.88
N ALA A 13 0.78 -1.28 -16.05
CA ALA A 13 0.21 -2.59 -15.75
C ALA A 13 0.99 -3.75 -16.39
N ALA A 14 1.41 -3.58 -17.65
CA ALA A 14 2.11 -4.63 -18.41
C ALA A 14 3.54 -4.90 -17.92
N THR A 15 4.19 -3.95 -17.25
CA THR A 15 5.60 -4.01 -16.81
C THR A 15 5.76 -3.99 -15.30
N TYR A 16 4.70 -3.77 -14.54
CA TYR A 16 4.73 -3.62 -13.09
C TYR A 16 5.45 -4.78 -12.38
N ASP A 17 5.09 -6.02 -12.73
CA ASP A 17 5.71 -7.21 -12.11
C ASP A 17 7.23 -7.29 -12.37
N GLN A 18 7.71 -6.77 -13.50
CA GLN A 18 9.15 -6.68 -13.79
C GLN A 18 9.83 -5.59 -12.96
N THR A 19 9.17 -4.44 -12.80
CA THR A 19 9.69 -3.32 -12.00
C THR A 19 9.88 -3.73 -10.54
N VAL A 20 8.88 -4.36 -9.91
CA VAL A 20 8.96 -4.81 -8.50
C VAL A 20 9.98 -5.94 -8.29
N GLN A 21 10.35 -6.66 -9.35
CA GLN A 21 11.44 -7.65 -9.35
C GLN A 21 12.85 -7.03 -9.48
N GLY A 22 12.94 -5.70 -9.56
CA GLY A 22 14.19 -4.97 -9.59
C GLY A 22 14.86 -4.83 -10.96
N PHE A 23 14.09 -5.03 -12.06
CA PHE A 23 14.61 -4.82 -13.41
C PHE A 23 14.81 -3.34 -13.74
N ASP A 24 14.10 -2.43 -13.09
CA ASP A 24 14.35 -0.99 -13.19
C ASP A 24 15.36 -0.54 -12.12
N ILE A 25 16.51 -0.07 -12.57
CA ILE A 25 17.63 0.35 -11.70
C ILE A 25 17.23 1.53 -10.79
N GLN A 26 16.34 2.41 -11.24
CA GLN A 26 15.93 3.59 -10.47
C GLN A 26 15.12 3.19 -9.24
N TYR A 27 14.25 2.18 -9.37
CA TYR A 27 13.36 1.71 -8.30
C TYR A 27 13.90 0.51 -7.52
N LYS A 28 15.06 -0.01 -7.90
CA LYS A 28 15.65 -1.21 -7.30
C LYS A 28 15.73 -1.16 -5.76
N GLU A 29 16.12 -0.01 -5.21
CA GLU A 29 16.23 0.14 -3.75
C GLU A 29 14.85 0.30 -3.09
N ALA A 30 13.87 0.91 -3.76
CA ALA A 30 12.50 1.01 -3.25
C ALA A 30 11.82 -0.37 -3.16
N PHE A 31 12.09 -1.25 -4.12
CA PHE A 31 11.55 -2.62 -4.13
C PHE A 31 12.52 -3.67 -3.56
N ARG A 32 13.64 -3.27 -2.94
CA ARG A 32 14.56 -4.20 -2.31
C ARG A 32 13.88 -5.00 -1.20
N GLY A 33 13.87 -6.34 -1.33
CA GLY A 33 13.20 -7.24 -0.39
C GLY A 33 11.67 -7.30 -0.59
N TYR A 34 11.16 -7.00 -1.78
CA TYR A 34 9.72 -6.94 -2.07
C TYR A 34 8.96 -8.17 -1.58
N ASP A 35 9.43 -9.38 -1.90
CA ASP A 35 8.78 -10.62 -1.47
C ASP A 35 8.74 -10.77 0.05
N ASP A 36 9.83 -10.44 0.75
CA ASP A 36 9.90 -10.48 2.22
C ASP A 36 8.95 -9.44 2.85
N ILE A 37 8.80 -8.27 2.20
CA ILE A 37 7.85 -7.22 2.62
C ILE A 37 6.41 -7.73 2.53
N LEU A 38 6.04 -8.37 1.42
CA LEU A 38 4.72 -8.98 1.27
C LEU A 38 4.49 -10.10 2.31
N ASP A 39 5.46 -10.96 2.55
CA ASP A 39 5.38 -12.01 3.57
C ASP A 39 5.25 -11.43 4.99
N ALA A 40 5.89 -10.30 5.23
CA ALA A 40 5.75 -9.58 6.50
C ALA A 40 4.34 -9.00 6.71
N ILE A 41 3.64 -8.55 5.65
CA ILE A 41 2.22 -8.17 5.71
C ILE A 41 1.37 -9.41 5.98
N VAL A 42 1.57 -10.50 5.23
CA VAL A 42 0.82 -11.76 5.37
C VAL A 42 0.90 -12.31 6.79
N SER A 43 2.10 -12.32 7.39
CA SER A 43 2.32 -12.84 8.75
C SER A 43 1.62 -12.01 9.84
N ARG A 44 1.38 -10.73 9.59
CA ARG A 44 0.69 -9.82 10.51
C ARG A 44 -0.82 -9.77 10.30
N SER A 45 -1.31 -10.26 9.16
CA SER A 45 -2.73 -10.23 8.80
C SER A 45 -3.53 -11.32 9.52
N GLY A 46 -4.79 -11.04 9.83
CA GLY A 46 -5.77 -12.00 10.34
C GLY A 46 -6.29 -12.94 9.25
N THR A 47 -7.55 -13.35 9.36
CA THR A 47 -8.15 -14.38 8.47
C THR A 47 -9.02 -13.77 7.37
N HIS A 48 -9.62 -12.60 7.59
CA HIS A 48 -10.53 -11.92 6.67
C HIS A 48 -9.93 -10.54 6.32
N VAL A 49 -9.42 -10.43 5.12
CA VAL A 49 -8.60 -9.31 4.69
C VAL A 49 -9.32 -8.45 3.67
N LEU A 50 -9.39 -7.14 3.93
CA LEU A 50 -9.73 -6.12 2.95
C LEU A 50 -8.41 -5.53 2.40
N GLU A 51 -8.15 -5.73 1.12
CA GLU A 51 -6.94 -5.26 0.45
C GLU A 51 -7.23 -4.06 -0.42
N PHE A 52 -6.54 -2.94 -0.17
CA PHE A 52 -6.59 -1.75 -1.03
C PHE A 52 -5.37 -1.71 -1.97
N GLY A 53 -5.63 -1.46 -3.25
CA GLY A 53 -4.62 -1.38 -4.28
C GLY A 53 -3.91 -2.71 -4.53
N PRO A 54 -4.63 -3.85 -4.71
CA PRO A 54 -3.99 -5.13 -5.01
C PRO A 54 -3.17 -5.13 -6.30
N GLY A 55 -3.43 -4.20 -7.21
CA GLY A 55 -2.73 -4.09 -8.48
C GLY A 55 -2.83 -5.38 -9.30
N THR A 56 -1.68 -5.96 -9.63
CA THR A 56 -1.60 -7.26 -10.32
C THR A 56 -1.83 -8.46 -9.41
N GLY A 57 -2.10 -8.26 -8.10
CA GLY A 57 -2.48 -9.31 -7.16
C GLY A 57 -1.30 -10.04 -6.50
N ASN A 58 -0.11 -9.47 -6.45
CA ASN A 58 1.08 -10.12 -5.85
C ASN A 58 0.89 -10.40 -4.36
N LEU A 59 0.41 -9.42 -3.57
CA LEU A 59 0.10 -9.61 -2.16
C LEU A 59 -1.11 -10.55 -2.00
N THR A 60 -2.14 -10.38 -2.83
CA THR A 60 -3.34 -11.23 -2.80
C THR A 60 -3.00 -12.72 -2.95
N VAL A 61 -2.10 -13.08 -3.89
CA VAL A 61 -1.65 -14.48 -4.06
C VAL A 61 -1.11 -15.03 -2.75
N LYS A 62 -0.21 -14.31 -2.10
CA LYS A 62 0.42 -14.74 -0.83
C LYS A 62 -0.60 -14.85 0.31
N LEU A 63 -1.55 -13.92 0.40
CA LEU A 63 -2.64 -13.98 1.38
C LEU A 63 -3.52 -15.24 1.20
N LEU A 64 -3.91 -15.53 -0.06
CA LEU A 64 -4.69 -16.72 -0.40
C LEU A 64 -3.92 -18.01 -0.15
N GLU A 65 -2.63 -18.07 -0.44
CA GLU A 65 -1.75 -19.22 -0.16
C GLU A 65 -1.60 -19.46 1.34
N ALA A 66 -1.66 -18.40 2.15
CA ALA A 66 -1.71 -18.48 3.62
C ALA A 66 -3.11 -18.80 4.17
N GLY A 67 -4.09 -19.14 3.29
CA GLY A 67 -5.44 -19.55 3.69
C GLY A 67 -6.36 -18.43 4.15
N LYS A 68 -6.07 -17.17 3.80
CA LYS A 68 -6.89 -16.02 4.17
C LYS A 68 -7.98 -15.76 3.12
N ALA A 69 -9.13 -15.26 3.56
CA ALA A 69 -10.17 -14.73 2.69
C ALA A 69 -9.82 -13.28 2.33
N VAL A 70 -9.83 -12.94 1.03
CA VAL A 70 -9.42 -11.60 0.57
C VAL A 70 -10.52 -10.98 -0.27
N PHE A 71 -10.82 -9.70 0.01
CA PHE A 71 -11.66 -8.84 -0.82
C PHE A 71 -10.82 -7.65 -1.27
N GLY A 72 -10.55 -7.54 -2.58
CA GLY A 72 -9.64 -6.55 -3.14
C GLY A 72 -10.37 -5.34 -3.73
N ILE A 73 -9.93 -4.14 -3.38
CA ILE A 73 -10.42 -2.86 -3.91
C ILE A 73 -9.33 -2.27 -4.80
N GLU A 74 -9.58 -2.21 -6.11
CA GLU A 74 -8.61 -1.73 -7.10
C GLU A 74 -9.26 -0.73 -8.06
N PRO A 75 -8.83 0.52 -8.12
CA PRO A 75 -9.44 1.53 -8.99
C PRO A 75 -9.09 1.36 -10.48
N SER A 76 -7.92 0.81 -10.84
CA SER A 76 -7.51 0.65 -12.24
C SER A 76 -8.16 -0.56 -12.89
N PRO A 77 -8.94 -0.39 -13.98
CA PRO A 77 -9.51 -1.51 -14.72
C PRO A 77 -8.46 -2.47 -15.31
N ALA A 78 -7.32 -1.94 -15.76
CA ALA A 78 -6.23 -2.74 -16.32
C ALA A 78 -5.58 -3.62 -15.24
N MET A 79 -5.29 -3.05 -14.06
CA MET A 79 -4.75 -3.80 -12.92
C MET A 79 -5.75 -4.85 -12.42
N ARG A 80 -7.05 -4.49 -12.26
CA ARG A 80 -8.10 -5.46 -11.88
C ARG A 80 -8.15 -6.65 -12.83
N LYS A 81 -8.07 -6.39 -14.15
CA LYS A 81 -8.08 -7.47 -15.13
C LYS A 81 -6.88 -8.40 -14.99
N LEU A 82 -5.67 -7.86 -14.90
CA LEU A 82 -4.46 -8.65 -14.75
C LEU A 82 -4.44 -9.44 -13.45
N GLY A 83 -4.85 -8.83 -12.34
CA GLY A 83 -4.96 -9.50 -11.05
C GLY A 83 -6.01 -10.62 -11.07
N SER A 84 -7.20 -10.37 -11.63
CA SER A 84 -8.24 -11.39 -11.75
C SER A 84 -7.79 -12.57 -12.62
N ASP A 85 -7.12 -12.30 -13.73
CA ASP A 85 -6.57 -13.34 -14.61
C ASP A 85 -5.50 -14.18 -13.86
N LYS A 86 -4.59 -13.54 -13.12
CA LYS A 86 -3.56 -14.18 -12.29
C LYS A 86 -4.18 -15.07 -11.21
N LEU A 87 -5.24 -14.60 -10.55
CA LEU A 87 -5.88 -15.29 -9.43
C LEU A 87 -6.83 -16.42 -9.87
N SER A 88 -7.22 -16.47 -11.15
CA SER A 88 -8.10 -17.53 -11.70
C SER A 88 -9.39 -17.71 -10.89
N GLY A 89 -10.01 -16.62 -10.46
CA GLY A 89 -11.28 -16.60 -9.70
C GLY A 89 -11.16 -16.94 -8.22
N ARG A 90 -9.96 -17.03 -7.66
CA ARG A 90 -9.74 -17.30 -6.22
C ARG A 90 -10.03 -16.10 -5.31
N ALA A 91 -10.01 -14.88 -5.87
CA ALA A 91 -10.44 -13.65 -5.19
C ALA A 91 -11.14 -12.73 -6.18
N GLU A 92 -11.96 -11.83 -5.66
CA GLU A 92 -12.67 -10.82 -6.44
C GLU A 92 -11.98 -9.46 -6.24
N PHE A 93 -11.71 -8.76 -7.36
CA PHE A 93 -11.29 -7.37 -7.35
C PHE A 93 -12.43 -6.50 -7.84
N VAL A 94 -12.85 -5.58 -7.01
CA VAL A 94 -13.96 -4.66 -7.32
C VAL A 94 -13.47 -3.23 -7.50
N ASP A 95 -14.24 -2.42 -8.23
CA ASP A 95 -13.95 -1.01 -8.39
C ASP A 95 -14.17 -0.27 -7.08
N GLY A 96 -13.20 0.55 -6.71
CA GLY A 96 -13.22 1.38 -5.52
C GLY A 96 -11.83 1.98 -5.27
N ASP A 97 -11.73 2.79 -4.25
CA ASP A 97 -10.48 3.37 -3.78
C ASP A 97 -10.46 3.42 -2.24
N PHE A 98 -9.38 3.93 -1.65
CA PHE A 98 -9.20 4.04 -0.19
C PHE A 98 -10.31 4.79 0.54
N LEU A 99 -11.06 5.67 -0.16
CA LEU A 99 -12.09 6.54 0.42
C LEU A 99 -13.51 6.11 0.06
N THR A 100 -13.68 5.44 -1.09
CA THR A 100 -14.98 5.02 -1.61
C THR A 100 -14.88 3.62 -2.15
N PHE A 101 -15.51 2.68 -1.46
CA PHE A 101 -15.48 1.26 -1.82
C PHE A 101 -16.77 0.57 -1.41
N PRO A 102 -17.17 -0.51 -2.11
CA PRO A 102 -18.30 -1.34 -1.70
C PRO A 102 -17.98 -2.11 -0.42
N GLU A 103 -19.01 -2.37 0.36
CA GLU A 103 -18.86 -3.16 1.59
C GLU A 103 -18.43 -4.60 1.27
N PRO A 104 -17.38 -5.13 1.94
CA PRO A 104 -16.98 -6.52 1.77
C PRO A 104 -18.11 -7.49 2.17
N PRO A 105 -18.17 -8.71 1.58
CA PRO A 105 -19.17 -9.71 1.92
C PRO A 105 -18.97 -10.34 3.31
N PHE A 106 -17.94 -9.92 4.03
CA PHE A 106 -17.59 -10.37 5.39
C PHE A 106 -17.00 -9.20 6.18
N HIS A 107 -17.01 -9.29 7.50
CA HIS A 107 -16.25 -8.36 8.34
C HIS A 107 -14.77 -8.64 8.19
N ALA A 108 -13.99 -7.66 7.71
CA ALA A 108 -12.55 -7.77 7.63
C ALA A 108 -11.91 -7.47 9.00
N ASP A 109 -11.14 -8.41 9.51
CA ASP A 109 -10.34 -8.25 10.72
C ASP A 109 -9.01 -7.53 10.47
N THR A 110 -8.62 -7.45 9.20
CA THR A 110 -7.40 -6.75 8.78
C THR A 110 -7.61 -5.99 7.47
N ILE A 111 -7.18 -4.74 7.44
CA ILE A 111 -7.06 -3.94 6.21
C ILE A 111 -5.59 -3.92 5.82
N VAL A 112 -5.28 -4.26 4.56
CA VAL A 112 -3.90 -4.28 4.06
C VAL A 112 -3.75 -3.41 2.81
N SER A 113 -2.52 -2.96 2.57
CA SER A 113 -2.09 -2.34 1.32
C SER A 113 -0.57 -2.44 1.17
N SER A 114 -0.09 -2.50 -0.06
CA SER A 114 1.35 -2.43 -0.36
C SER A 114 1.60 -1.45 -1.50
N TYR A 115 2.50 -0.48 -1.27
CA TYR A 115 2.95 0.50 -2.27
C TYR A 115 1.81 1.29 -2.96
N ALA A 116 0.77 1.69 -2.21
CA ALA A 116 -0.37 2.40 -2.79
C ALA A 116 -0.91 3.55 -1.91
N PHE A 117 -0.65 3.54 -0.60
CA PHE A 117 -1.22 4.53 0.31
C PHE A 117 -0.62 5.94 0.11
N HIS A 118 0.60 6.03 -0.43
CA HIS A 118 1.27 7.29 -0.79
C HIS A 118 0.58 8.05 -1.94
N HIS A 119 -0.34 7.44 -2.67
CA HIS A 119 -1.15 8.15 -3.66
C HIS A 119 -2.22 9.06 -3.05
N LEU A 120 -2.46 8.97 -1.75
CA LEU A 120 -3.37 9.86 -1.03
C LEU A 120 -2.61 11.04 -0.43
N THR A 121 -3.20 12.23 -0.53
CA THR A 121 -2.74 13.37 0.27
C THR A 121 -2.88 13.08 1.77
N ASP A 122 -2.19 13.81 2.63
CA ASP A 122 -2.29 13.62 4.08
C ASP A 122 -3.71 13.82 4.62
N ASP A 123 -4.50 14.74 4.03
CA ASP A 123 -5.90 14.93 4.40
C ASP A 123 -6.78 13.74 4.00
N GLU A 124 -6.50 13.14 2.85
CA GLU A 124 -7.18 11.93 2.39
C GLU A 124 -6.78 10.72 3.23
N LYS A 125 -5.50 10.58 3.62
CA LYS A 125 -5.05 9.55 4.57
C LYS A 125 -5.75 9.66 5.91
N ARG A 126 -5.87 10.88 6.46
CA ARG A 126 -6.66 11.13 7.69
C ARG A 126 -8.11 10.68 7.52
N THR A 127 -8.73 11.01 6.39
CA THR A 127 -10.10 10.63 6.08
C THR A 127 -10.26 9.10 5.98
N ALA A 128 -9.34 8.43 5.29
CA ALA A 128 -9.32 6.98 5.14
C ALA A 128 -9.17 6.29 6.52
N ILE A 129 -8.15 6.67 7.30
CA ILE A 129 -7.91 6.11 8.64
C ILE A 129 -9.11 6.30 9.56
N LYS A 130 -9.77 7.48 9.49
CA LYS A 130 -11.01 7.74 10.24
C LYS A 130 -12.16 6.82 9.85
N GLN A 131 -12.32 6.52 8.55
CA GLN A 131 -13.32 5.56 8.07
C GLN A 131 -13.01 4.15 8.57
N TYR A 132 -11.74 3.72 8.47
CA TYR A 132 -11.30 2.41 8.95
C TYR A 132 -11.46 2.27 10.46
N GLY A 133 -11.24 3.36 11.22
CA GLY A 133 -11.47 3.40 12.66
C GLY A 133 -12.93 3.17 13.06
N LYS A 134 -13.89 3.48 12.16
CA LYS A 134 -15.32 3.19 12.39
C LYS A 134 -15.71 1.77 11.93
N TYR A 135 -15.01 1.25 10.91
CA TYR A 135 -15.27 -0.05 10.32
C TYR A 135 -14.68 -1.19 11.17
N LEU A 136 -13.47 -1.01 11.68
CA LEU A 136 -12.73 -2.03 12.44
C LEU A 136 -13.21 -2.10 13.90
N HIS A 137 -13.33 -3.33 14.40
CA HIS A 137 -13.62 -3.63 15.80
C HIS A 137 -12.36 -3.55 16.67
N LEU A 138 -12.54 -3.65 17.97
CA LEU A 138 -11.44 -3.72 18.94
C LEU A 138 -10.51 -4.90 18.60
N HIS A 139 -9.22 -4.65 18.55
CA HIS A 139 -8.13 -5.56 18.16
C HIS A 139 -8.01 -5.90 16.66
N ASP A 140 -8.97 -5.48 15.81
CA ASP A 140 -8.75 -5.50 14.37
C ASP A 140 -7.62 -4.52 14.01
N LYS A 141 -7.05 -4.68 12.83
CA LYS A 141 -5.84 -3.93 12.50
C LYS A 141 -5.75 -3.46 11.05
N ILE A 142 -4.85 -2.51 10.84
CA ILE A 142 -4.37 -2.07 9.55
C ILE A 142 -2.90 -2.49 9.44
N VAL A 143 -2.53 -3.11 8.32
CA VAL A 143 -1.14 -3.48 8.03
C VAL A 143 -0.78 -2.99 6.64
N PHE A 144 -0.13 -1.85 6.58
CA PHE A 144 0.32 -1.25 5.32
C PHE A 144 1.84 -1.30 5.20
N ALA A 145 2.34 -1.63 4.01
CA ALA A 145 3.74 -1.41 3.65
C ALA A 145 3.81 -0.33 2.58
N ASP A 146 4.53 0.75 2.87
CA ASP A 146 4.62 1.87 1.95
C ASP A 146 5.91 2.66 2.12
N THR A 147 6.22 3.50 1.14
CA THR A 147 7.30 4.49 1.25
C THR A 147 6.93 5.55 2.28
N VAL A 148 7.74 5.62 3.32
CA VAL A 148 7.59 6.57 4.43
C VAL A 148 8.97 7.09 4.81
N PHE A 149 9.06 8.35 5.18
CA PHE A 149 10.32 8.96 5.61
C PHE A 149 10.33 9.22 7.13
N GLU A 150 11.49 9.10 7.75
CA GLU A 150 11.63 9.40 9.17
C GLU A 150 11.20 10.83 9.49
N ASN A 151 11.60 11.77 8.61
CA ASN A 151 11.30 13.20 8.73
C ASN A 151 11.47 13.89 7.37
N ALA A 152 11.18 15.20 7.31
CA ALA A 152 11.29 15.99 6.10
C ALA A 152 12.73 16.09 5.55
N GLU A 153 13.74 16.04 6.42
CA GLU A 153 15.15 16.06 5.99
C GLU A 153 15.53 14.77 5.28
N ALA A 154 15.14 13.61 5.82
CA ALA A 154 15.35 12.30 5.17
C ALA A 154 14.63 12.23 3.81
N TYR A 155 13.45 12.82 3.71
CA TYR A 155 12.71 12.91 2.46
C TYR A 155 13.48 13.74 1.41
N GLN A 156 13.94 14.93 1.79
CA GLN A 156 14.72 15.78 0.87
C GLN A 156 16.02 15.10 0.44
N GLN A 157 16.71 14.42 1.36
CA GLN A 157 17.93 13.67 1.05
C GLN A 157 17.68 12.55 0.03
N ALA A 158 16.54 11.87 0.09
CA ALA A 158 16.17 10.84 -0.89
C ALA A 158 16.01 11.43 -2.31
N ILE A 159 15.35 12.60 -2.43
CA ILE A 159 15.20 13.32 -3.70
C ILE A 159 16.58 13.74 -4.25
N ASP A 160 17.41 14.36 -3.43
CA ASP A 160 18.74 14.82 -3.82
C ASP A 160 19.65 13.66 -4.23
N LYS A 161 19.58 12.53 -3.52
CA LYS A 161 20.29 11.29 -3.84
C LYS A 161 19.85 10.74 -5.20
N ALA A 162 18.54 10.63 -5.46
CA ALA A 162 18.01 10.19 -6.74
C ALA A 162 18.50 11.06 -7.89
N ARG A 163 18.44 12.37 -7.75
CA ARG A 163 18.95 13.34 -8.75
C ARG A 163 20.45 13.19 -8.99
N SER A 164 21.24 13.04 -7.93
CA SER A 164 22.71 12.90 -8.03
C SER A 164 23.13 11.61 -8.73
N GLN A 165 22.29 10.59 -8.69
CA GLN A 165 22.48 9.31 -9.38
C GLN A 165 21.95 9.31 -10.82
N GLY A 166 21.30 10.41 -11.27
CA GLY A 166 20.67 10.49 -12.57
C GLY A 166 19.32 9.75 -12.64
N PHE A 167 18.72 9.40 -11.51
CA PHE A 167 17.43 8.71 -11.39
C PHE A 167 16.29 9.74 -11.41
N TYR A 168 16.13 10.39 -12.57
CA TYR A 168 15.21 11.53 -12.69
C TYR A 168 13.73 11.14 -12.60
N GLN A 169 13.38 9.92 -12.99
CA GLN A 169 12.01 9.43 -12.86
C GLN A 169 11.67 9.20 -11.39
N LEU A 170 12.52 8.48 -10.65
CA LEU A 170 12.34 8.32 -9.19
C LEU A 170 12.30 9.67 -8.46
N ALA A 171 13.19 10.63 -8.84
CA ALA A 171 13.18 11.95 -8.22
C ALA A 171 11.89 12.71 -8.50
N ASN A 172 11.33 12.59 -9.72
CA ASN A 172 10.05 13.19 -10.06
C ASN A 172 8.90 12.57 -9.25
N ASP A 173 8.85 11.24 -9.13
CA ASP A 173 7.80 10.56 -8.37
C ASP A 173 7.88 10.95 -6.88
N LEU A 174 9.09 10.99 -6.32
CA LEU A 174 9.30 11.50 -4.96
C LEU A 174 8.81 12.94 -4.75
N GLU A 175 8.75 13.78 -5.78
CA GLU A 175 8.29 15.16 -5.69
C GLU A 175 6.79 15.35 -5.99
N THR A 176 6.19 14.43 -6.74
CA THR A 176 4.81 14.56 -7.22
C THR A 176 3.80 13.70 -6.48
N GLU A 177 4.25 12.62 -5.85
CA GLU A 177 3.42 11.77 -5.00
C GLU A 177 3.41 12.25 -3.54
N HIS A 178 2.53 11.68 -2.72
CA HIS A 178 2.23 12.21 -1.39
C HIS A 178 2.84 11.35 -0.28
N TYR A 179 4.16 11.36 -0.16
CA TYR A 179 4.85 10.65 0.91
C TYR A 179 4.74 11.37 2.26
N SER A 180 4.41 10.61 3.29
CA SER A 180 4.27 11.14 4.66
C SER A 180 5.49 10.80 5.50
N THR A 181 5.63 11.47 6.65
CA THR A 181 6.63 11.13 7.66
C THR A 181 6.05 10.19 8.72
N LEU A 182 6.94 9.48 9.45
CA LEU A 182 6.54 8.59 10.55
C LEU A 182 5.70 9.33 11.61
N ASP A 183 6.10 10.55 11.97
CA ASP A 183 5.38 11.33 12.99
C ASP A 183 3.99 11.73 12.50
N ALA A 184 3.84 12.16 11.24
CA ALA A 184 2.55 12.51 10.66
C ALA A 184 1.60 11.31 10.65
N LEU A 185 2.06 10.14 10.19
CA LEU A 185 1.26 8.91 10.19
C LEU A 185 0.91 8.45 11.60
N LYS A 186 1.85 8.53 12.54
CA LYS A 186 1.61 8.19 13.95
C LYS A 186 0.50 9.06 14.54
N GLU A 187 0.53 10.36 14.27
CA GLU A 187 -0.52 11.27 14.70
C GLU A 187 -1.89 10.88 14.11
N MET A 188 -1.95 10.61 12.77
CA MET A 188 -3.18 10.22 12.10
C MET A 188 -3.80 8.96 12.71
N PHE A 189 -3.01 7.90 12.89
CA PHE A 189 -3.48 6.65 13.47
C PHE A 189 -3.91 6.80 14.93
N THR A 190 -3.12 7.54 15.73
CA THR A 190 -3.41 7.72 17.16
C THR A 190 -4.69 8.53 17.38
N ALA A 191 -4.94 9.54 16.54
CA ALA A 191 -6.16 10.37 16.61
C ALA A 191 -7.44 9.55 16.42
N GLU A 192 -7.38 8.45 15.68
CA GLU A 192 -8.53 7.57 15.41
C GLU A 192 -8.54 6.31 16.29
N GLY A 193 -7.77 6.32 17.39
CA GLY A 193 -7.77 5.26 18.41
C GLY A 193 -6.99 4.01 18.03
N PHE A 194 -5.99 4.12 17.16
CA PHE A 194 -5.07 3.03 16.87
C PHE A 194 -3.76 3.15 17.67
N ALA A 195 -3.22 2.00 18.06
CA ALA A 195 -1.83 1.87 18.47
C ALA A 195 -1.01 1.44 17.25
N VAL A 196 -0.16 2.31 16.75
CA VAL A 196 0.66 2.03 15.56
C VAL A 196 2.11 1.74 15.94
N GLN A 197 2.68 0.74 15.25
CA GLN A 197 4.11 0.43 15.27
C GLN A 197 4.64 0.49 13.83
N PHE A 198 5.87 0.97 13.69
CA PHE A 198 6.56 1.06 12.40
C PHE A 198 7.77 0.13 12.41
N THR A 199 7.93 -0.63 11.33
CA THR A 199 9.07 -1.54 11.14
C THR A 199 9.71 -1.26 9.78
N GLN A 200 10.93 -0.74 9.78
CA GLN A 200 11.67 -0.47 8.55
C GLN A 200 12.02 -1.76 7.80
N GLN A 201 11.80 -1.76 6.49
CA GLN A 201 12.08 -2.89 5.62
C GLN A 201 13.31 -2.62 4.73
N ASN A 202 13.40 -1.41 4.20
CA ASN A 202 14.53 -0.92 3.41
C ASN A 202 14.65 0.61 3.57
N ASP A 203 15.45 1.28 2.73
CA ASP A 203 15.68 2.73 2.82
C ASP A 203 14.43 3.57 2.54
N PHE A 204 13.40 3.00 1.93
CA PHE A 204 12.16 3.68 1.55
C PHE A 204 10.96 3.14 2.32
N VAL A 205 10.85 1.82 2.49
CA VAL A 205 9.62 1.13 2.88
C VAL A 205 9.58 0.82 4.36
N TRP A 206 8.45 1.17 4.97
CA TRP A 206 8.11 0.82 6.34
C TRP A 206 6.79 0.04 6.37
N ILE A 207 6.72 -0.95 7.26
CA ILE A 207 5.45 -1.57 7.63
C ILE A 207 4.85 -0.77 8.78
N MET A 208 3.58 -0.38 8.60
CA MET A 208 2.73 0.28 9.57
C MET A 208 1.73 -0.77 10.09
N GLU A 209 1.91 -1.27 11.31
CA GLU A 209 0.92 -2.12 11.96
C GLU A 209 0.17 -1.30 13.00
N ALA A 210 -1.11 -1.00 12.73
CA ALA A 210 -1.97 -0.18 13.56
C ALA A 210 -3.14 -1.02 14.10
N ILE A 211 -3.16 -1.26 15.42
CA ILE A 211 -4.16 -2.09 16.11
C ILE A 211 -5.21 -1.19 16.74
N LYS A 212 -6.50 -1.46 16.48
CA LYS A 212 -7.64 -0.74 17.05
C LYS A 212 -7.73 -0.98 18.55
N ARG A 213 -7.79 0.13 19.33
CA ARG A 213 -7.92 0.13 20.79
C ARG A 213 -9.31 0.52 21.24
#